data_13377ca8db96ae986185fab814c61e11
#
_entry.id   13377ca8db96ae986185fab814c61e11
#
_cell.length_a   1.000
_cell.length_b   1.000
_cell.length_c   1.000
_cell.angle_alpha   90.00
_cell.angle_beta   90.00
_cell.angle_gamma   90.00
#
_symmetry.space_group_name_H-M   'P 1'
#
loop_
_entity.id
_entity.type
_entity.pdbx_description
1 polymer ?
#
loop_
_entity_poly.entity_id
_entity_poly.type
_entity_poly.pdbx_seq_one_letter_code
_entity_poly.pdbx_strand_id
1 'polypeptide(L)'
;MFLPTLALIALSLGAGVALAHYNSGENPDSAEAAAPAARTTTPPPPPATTPPPKPRQTTLKPKPPLTPKKTTVPASGAGTFTTAQASGDIVGTGGTLRRYRVQVEDGVDLSARQVATEIEQILDHPRGWAAHGRGRFQLVSENADFVIRIATPTTADRLCLAQGLNTRGELNCETAQGVVVNLKRWMLGSPTFAGTPAEYRHLIINHEVGHEIGIRMHMTCPGPGKPAPVMMQQIKGLKGCRSNAFPYDEDGSYIEGPIVP
;
A
#
# COMPACT_ATOMS: atom_id res chain seq x y z
N MET A 1 9.58 44.98 39.67
CA MET A 1 9.09 44.65 41.06
C MET A 1 7.93 43.74 40.86
N PHE A 2 8.09 42.53 41.28
CA PHE A 2 7.21 41.38 41.58
C PHE A 2 7.81 40.05 41.08
N LEU A 3 7.94 39.21 42.07
CA LEU A 3 8.69 37.98 42.18
C LEU A 3 8.01 36.76 41.47
N PRO A 4 8.79 35.67 41.30
CA PRO A 4 8.32 34.43 40.70
C PRO A 4 7.69 33.51 41.76
N THR A 5 6.69 32.73 41.34
CA THR A 5 6.14 31.65 42.13
C THR A 5 6.71 30.32 41.66
N LEU A 6 7.50 29.70 42.55
CA LEU A 6 7.89 28.28 42.47
C LEU A 6 6.66 27.43 42.79
N ALA A 7 6.42 26.33 42.06
CA ALA A 7 5.58 25.25 42.49
C ALA A 7 6.33 23.93 42.34
N LEU A 8 6.29 23.18 43.41
CA LEU A 8 7.05 22.01 43.76
C LEU A 8 6.73 20.75 42.92
N ILE A 9 7.77 20.01 42.71
CA ILE A 9 7.81 18.63 42.21
C ILE A 9 7.32 17.67 43.31
N ALA A 10 6.43 16.76 42.98
CA ALA A 10 6.16 15.56 43.78
C ALA A 10 6.56 14.33 42.95
N LEU A 11 7.67 13.69 43.35
CA LEU A 11 8.04 12.35 42.93
C LEU A 11 7.17 11.35 43.67
N SER A 12 6.55 10.42 42.95
CA SER A 12 6.02 9.18 43.54
C SER A 12 6.74 7.99 42.90
N LEU A 13 7.64 7.40 43.67
CA LEU A 13 8.19 6.06 43.43
C LEU A 13 7.12 5.02 43.76
N GLY A 14 6.75 4.19 42.80
CA GLY A 14 5.95 3.00 42.99
C GLY A 14 6.76 1.77 42.62
N ALA A 15 7.30 1.05 43.61
CA ALA A 15 7.91 -0.26 43.41
C ALA A 15 6.80 -1.32 43.30
N GLY A 16 6.75 -2.03 42.20
CA GLY A 16 5.89 -3.20 41.97
C GLY A 16 6.71 -4.47 41.87
N VAL A 17 6.52 -5.38 42.85
CA VAL A 17 7.21 -6.65 43.04
C VAL A 17 6.76 -7.67 42.00
N ALA A 18 7.71 -8.34 41.37
CA ALA A 18 7.51 -9.51 40.50
C ALA A 18 7.30 -10.75 41.39
N LEU A 19 6.22 -11.50 41.17
CA LEU A 19 6.06 -12.87 41.67
C LEU A 19 6.17 -13.84 40.47
N ALA A 20 7.28 -14.56 40.43
CA ALA A 20 7.44 -15.74 39.61
C ALA A 20 6.75 -16.92 40.32
N HIS A 21 5.84 -17.60 39.64
CA HIS A 21 5.37 -18.92 40.01
C HIS A 21 6.02 -19.96 39.13
N TYR A 22 6.98 -20.66 39.73
CA TYR A 22 7.57 -21.90 39.28
C TYR A 22 6.65 -23.03 39.75
N ASN A 23 6.15 -23.86 38.85
CA ASN A 23 5.52 -25.12 39.27
C ASN A 23 6.13 -26.27 38.49
N SER A 24 7.06 -26.96 39.16
CA SER A 24 7.59 -28.26 38.77
C SER A 24 6.61 -29.32 39.28
N GLY A 25 6.24 -30.26 38.44
CA GLY A 25 5.48 -31.44 38.81
C GLY A 25 6.04 -32.65 38.08
N GLU A 26 6.74 -33.45 38.84
CA GLU A 26 7.35 -34.70 38.43
C GLU A 26 6.33 -35.81 38.11
N ASN A 27 6.80 -36.68 37.20
CA ASN A 27 6.23 -38.00 36.93
C ASN A 27 6.54 -38.97 38.08
N PRO A 28 5.77 -40.04 38.35
CA PRO A 28 6.39 -41.32 38.20
C PRO A 28 5.48 -42.49 37.68
N ASP A 29 6.19 -43.39 37.03
CA ASP A 29 6.12 -44.85 37.04
C ASP A 29 4.89 -45.63 36.49
N SER A 30 5.20 -46.31 35.41
CA SER A 30 5.31 -47.78 35.22
C SER A 30 4.13 -48.65 35.66
N ALA A 31 3.50 -49.30 34.69
CA ALA A 31 3.10 -50.69 34.81
C ALA A 31 3.00 -51.33 33.40
N GLU A 32 3.92 -52.20 33.18
CA GLU A 32 3.94 -53.20 32.12
C GLU A 32 2.82 -54.24 32.34
N ALA A 33 1.95 -54.43 31.34
CA ALA A 33 1.03 -55.56 31.29
C ALA A 33 1.11 -56.23 29.92
N ALA A 34 1.60 -57.46 29.96
CA ALA A 34 1.74 -58.37 28.81
C ALA A 34 0.39 -58.70 28.16
N ALA A 35 0.28 -58.55 26.83
CA ALA A 35 -0.86 -58.98 26.04
C ALA A 35 -0.64 -60.41 25.52
N PRO A 36 -1.69 -61.26 25.46
CA PRO A 36 -1.58 -62.60 24.90
C PRO A 36 -1.64 -62.58 23.36
N ALA A 37 -0.87 -63.47 22.77
CA ALA A 37 -0.75 -63.66 21.32
C ALA A 37 -2.10 -63.98 20.64
N ALA A 38 -2.52 -63.14 19.70
CA ALA A 38 -3.64 -63.37 18.83
C ALA A 38 -3.20 -64.16 17.58
N ARG A 39 -3.94 -65.23 17.30
CA ARG A 39 -3.74 -66.12 16.14
C ARG A 39 -3.95 -65.34 14.83
N THR A 40 -3.04 -65.48 13.93
CA THR A 40 -3.11 -64.98 12.55
C THR A 40 -4.08 -65.85 11.74
N THR A 41 -5.25 -65.33 11.40
CA THR A 41 -6.12 -65.89 10.38
C THR A 41 -5.92 -65.07 9.11
N THR A 42 -5.40 -65.73 8.07
CA THR A 42 -5.22 -65.14 6.74
C THR A 42 -6.58 -64.86 6.10
N PRO A 43 -6.91 -63.66 5.67
CA PRO A 43 -8.14 -63.39 4.95
C PRO A 43 -8.06 -63.92 3.49
N PRO A 44 -9.18 -64.29 2.90
CA PRO A 44 -9.23 -64.77 1.50
C PRO A 44 -8.92 -63.59 0.54
N PRO A 45 -8.37 -63.87 -0.67
CA PRO A 45 -8.05 -62.86 -1.63
C PRO A 45 -9.30 -62.13 -2.14
N PRO A 46 -9.23 -60.80 -2.35
CA PRO A 46 -10.34 -60.04 -2.87
C PRO A 46 -10.66 -60.40 -4.33
N PRO A 47 -11.94 -60.30 -4.74
CA PRO A 47 -12.33 -60.58 -6.11
C PRO A 47 -11.69 -59.58 -7.09
N ALA A 48 -11.30 -60.10 -8.25
CA ALA A 48 -10.67 -59.30 -9.31
C ALA A 48 -11.59 -58.17 -9.77
N THR A 49 -11.19 -56.92 -9.48
CA THR A 49 -11.87 -55.75 -9.99
C THR A 49 -11.44 -55.47 -11.44
N THR A 50 -12.42 -55.47 -12.32
CA THR A 50 -12.29 -55.03 -13.71
C THR A 50 -11.77 -53.57 -13.76
N PRO A 51 -10.77 -53.25 -14.60
CA PRO A 51 -10.27 -51.87 -14.67
C PRO A 51 -11.36 -50.92 -15.18
N PRO A 52 -11.48 -49.71 -14.60
CA PRO A 52 -12.41 -48.72 -15.09
C PRO A 52 -12.03 -48.25 -16.50
N PRO A 53 -13.02 -47.90 -17.36
CA PRO A 53 -12.74 -47.43 -18.71
C PRO A 53 -11.91 -46.15 -18.67
N LYS A 54 -10.87 -46.09 -19.52
CA LYS A 54 -10.02 -44.92 -19.69
C LYS A 54 -10.87 -43.65 -19.98
N PRO A 55 -10.65 -42.55 -19.27
CA PRO A 55 -11.32 -41.27 -19.61
C PRO A 55 -11.02 -40.87 -21.06
N ARG A 56 -12.06 -40.60 -21.81
CA ARG A 56 -11.96 -40.06 -23.16
C ARG A 56 -11.32 -38.64 -23.06
N GLN A 57 -10.07 -38.52 -23.46
CA GLN A 57 -9.41 -37.20 -23.55
C GLN A 57 -10.10 -36.38 -24.64
N THR A 58 -10.93 -35.43 -24.22
CA THR A 58 -11.43 -34.39 -25.10
C THR A 58 -10.26 -33.44 -25.33
N THR A 59 -9.65 -33.49 -26.49
CA THR A 59 -8.62 -32.51 -26.88
C THR A 59 -9.29 -31.16 -27.08
N LEU A 60 -9.26 -30.33 -26.06
CA LEU A 60 -9.60 -28.91 -26.18
C LEU A 60 -8.55 -28.27 -27.07
N LYS A 61 -8.97 -27.80 -28.23
CA LYS A 61 -8.14 -27.02 -29.16
C LYS A 61 -7.59 -25.82 -28.40
N PRO A 62 -6.26 -25.57 -28.35
CA PRO A 62 -5.71 -24.44 -27.65
C PRO A 62 -6.35 -23.14 -28.15
N LYS A 63 -6.92 -22.36 -27.22
CA LYS A 63 -7.41 -21.01 -27.52
C LYS A 63 -6.18 -20.18 -27.96
N PRO A 64 -6.25 -19.45 -29.09
CA PRO A 64 -5.14 -18.60 -29.51
C PRO A 64 -4.72 -17.67 -28.37
N PRO A 65 -3.41 -17.35 -28.23
CA PRO A 65 -2.95 -16.38 -27.26
C PRO A 65 -3.67 -15.06 -27.49
N LEU A 66 -4.30 -14.50 -26.46
CA LEU A 66 -4.86 -13.15 -26.52
C LEU A 66 -3.69 -12.18 -26.67
N THR A 67 -3.60 -11.51 -27.80
CA THR A 67 -2.65 -10.42 -28.02
C THR A 67 -2.94 -9.35 -26.96
N PRO A 68 -1.95 -8.87 -26.20
CA PRO A 68 -2.20 -7.82 -25.22
C PRO A 68 -2.79 -6.59 -25.92
N LYS A 69 -3.98 -6.20 -25.54
CA LYS A 69 -4.61 -4.97 -26.04
C LYS A 69 -3.74 -3.80 -25.56
N LYS A 70 -3.15 -3.05 -26.50
CA LYS A 70 -2.33 -1.88 -26.16
C LYS A 70 -3.20 -0.89 -25.39
N THR A 71 -2.84 -0.61 -24.14
CA THR A 71 -3.55 0.36 -23.30
C THR A 71 -3.35 1.75 -23.92
N THR A 72 -4.41 2.32 -24.44
CA THR A 72 -4.40 3.69 -24.99
C THR A 72 -4.86 4.63 -23.89
N VAL A 73 -4.02 5.61 -23.53
CA VAL A 73 -4.36 6.64 -22.55
C VAL A 73 -4.78 7.90 -23.30
N PRO A 74 -5.99 8.44 -23.10
CA PRO A 74 -6.40 9.69 -23.73
C PRO A 74 -5.52 10.85 -23.22
N ALA A 75 -5.12 11.72 -24.13
CA ALA A 75 -4.30 12.88 -23.79
C ALA A 75 -5.12 13.99 -23.10
N SER A 76 -6.41 14.10 -23.42
CA SER A 76 -7.33 15.09 -22.90
C SER A 76 -8.68 14.46 -22.55
N GLY A 77 -9.41 15.04 -21.59
CA GLY A 77 -10.72 14.62 -21.14
C GLY A 77 -11.67 15.80 -21.01
N ALA A 78 -12.81 15.57 -20.35
CA ALA A 78 -13.88 16.57 -20.20
C ALA A 78 -13.52 17.70 -19.22
N GLY A 79 -12.56 17.50 -18.32
CA GLY A 79 -12.24 18.45 -17.26
C GLY A 79 -13.26 18.50 -16.13
N THR A 80 -14.30 17.66 -16.18
CA THR A 80 -15.26 17.38 -15.10
C THR A 80 -14.94 16.05 -14.46
N PHE A 81 -15.46 15.80 -13.25
CA PHE A 81 -15.03 14.67 -12.44
C PHE A 81 -16.20 13.96 -11.78
N THR A 82 -16.18 12.65 -11.84
CA THR A 82 -17.06 11.78 -11.05
C THR A 82 -16.37 11.45 -9.73
N THR A 83 -17.06 11.74 -8.61
CA THR A 83 -16.63 11.37 -7.25
C THR A 83 -17.01 9.92 -6.97
N ALA A 84 -16.08 9.15 -6.40
CA ALA A 84 -16.37 7.82 -5.90
C ALA A 84 -17.40 7.88 -4.78
N GLN A 85 -18.54 7.26 -4.99
CA GLN A 85 -19.57 7.08 -3.98
C GLN A 85 -19.18 5.88 -3.11
N ALA A 86 -18.21 6.10 -2.22
CA ALA A 86 -17.62 5.11 -1.34
C ALA A 86 -17.24 5.74 -0.01
N SER A 87 -17.26 4.95 1.03
CA SER A 87 -16.73 5.29 2.35
C SER A 87 -15.99 4.08 2.89
N GLY A 88 -14.89 4.33 3.58
CA GLY A 88 -14.04 3.31 4.17
C GLY A 88 -13.89 3.50 5.68
N ASP A 89 -13.33 2.48 6.32
CA ASP A 89 -12.91 2.57 7.71
C ASP A 89 -11.69 3.48 7.84
N ILE A 90 -11.38 3.89 9.06
CA ILE A 90 -10.17 4.67 9.33
C ILE A 90 -8.98 3.71 9.29
N VAL A 91 -8.04 3.94 8.37
CA VAL A 91 -6.76 3.24 8.33
C VAL A 91 -5.71 4.00 9.12
N GLY A 92 -4.86 3.25 9.86
CA GLY A 92 -3.84 3.80 10.74
C GLY A 92 -4.35 4.14 12.15
N THR A 93 -3.42 4.21 13.10
CA THR A 93 -3.71 4.41 14.53
C THR A 93 -3.09 5.68 15.11
N GLY A 94 -2.14 6.31 14.39
CA GLY A 94 -1.39 7.48 14.85
C GLY A 94 -1.52 8.69 13.92
N GLY A 95 -1.14 9.84 14.41
CA GLY A 95 -1.16 11.10 13.65
C GLY A 95 -2.56 11.70 13.47
N THR A 96 -2.62 12.76 12.67
CA THR A 96 -3.87 13.47 12.37
C THR A 96 -4.73 12.67 11.41
N LEU A 97 -6.03 12.56 11.70
CA LEU A 97 -7.00 12.01 10.75
C LEU A 97 -7.17 12.97 9.58
N ARG A 98 -7.05 12.44 8.37
CA ARG A 98 -7.32 13.14 7.11
C ARG A 98 -8.36 12.37 6.32
N ARG A 99 -9.49 12.98 6.10
CA ARG A 99 -10.55 12.44 5.22
C ARG A 99 -10.22 12.81 3.80
N TYR A 100 -10.27 11.83 2.91
CA TYR A 100 -10.01 12.07 1.49
C TYR A 100 -11.16 11.54 0.64
N ARG A 101 -11.38 12.17 -0.50
CA ARG A 101 -12.25 11.65 -1.54
C ARG A 101 -11.49 11.45 -2.83
N VAL A 102 -11.96 10.51 -3.62
CA VAL A 102 -11.36 10.17 -4.91
C VAL A 102 -12.26 10.61 -6.03
N GLN A 103 -11.67 11.24 -7.03
CA GLN A 103 -12.34 11.71 -8.23
C GLN A 103 -11.61 11.20 -9.47
N VAL A 104 -12.38 10.79 -10.48
CA VAL A 104 -11.84 10.38 -11.78
C VAL A 104 -12.44 11.28 -12.83
N GLU A 105 -11.63 11.77 -13.78
CA GLU A 105 -12.10 12.62 -14.86
C GLU A 105 -13.10 11.89 -15.75
N ASP A 106 -14.16 12.57 -16.13
CA ASP A 106 -15.23 12.01 -16.94
C ASP A 106 -14.73 11.69 -18.36
N GLY A 107 -15.23 10.58 -18.91
CA GLY A 107 -14.87 10.13 -20.25
C GLY A 107 -13.60 9.28 -20.33
N VAL A 108 -12.94 8.97 -19.19
CA VAL A 108 -11.84 7.98 -19.14
C VAL A 108 -12.38 6.59 -18.77
N ASP A 109 -11.71 5.54 -19.25
CA ASP A 109 -12.08 4.14 -18.98
C ASP A 109 -11.55 3.67 -17.61
N LEU A 110 -11.96 4.36 -16.53
CA LEU A 110 -11.69 4.01 -15.15
C LEU A 110 -12.93 4.21 -14.28
N SER A 111 -13.18 3.27 -13.40
CA SER A 111 -14.20 3.40 -12.37
C SER A 111 -13.68 4.18 -11.17
N ALA A 112 -14.32 5.29 -10.82
CA ALA A 112 -13.94 6.06 -9.62
C ALA A 112 -13.99 5.21 -8.34
N ARG A 113 -14.95 4.28 -8.22
CA ARG A 113 -15.05 3.35 -7.09
C ARG A 113 -13.86 2.40 -7.04
N GLN A 114 -13.45 1.81 -8.18
CA GLN A 114 -12.30 0.88 -8.21
C GLN A 114 -10.99 1.61 -7.88
N VAL A 115 -10.80 2.82 -8.41
CA VAL A 115 -9.65 3.67 -8.07
C VAL A 115 -9.63 4.01 -6.59
N ALA A 116 -10.79 4.35 -6.00
CA ALA A 116 -10.89 4.63 -4.57
C ALA A 116 -10.51 3.41 -3.71
N THR A 117 -11.01 2.22 -4.06
CA THR A 117 -10.65 0.97 -3.37
C THR A 117 -9.13 0.68 -3.47
N GLU A 118 -8.53 0.91 -4.64
CA GLU A 118 -7.08 0.73 -4.81
C GLU A 118 -6.27 1.73 -3.96
N ILE A 119 -6.68 3.00 -3.94
CA ILE A 119 -6.02 4.02 -3.11
C ILE A 119 -6.15 3.69 -1.62
N GLU A 120 -7.30 3.21 -1.17
CA GLU A 120 -7.49 2.77 0.21
C GLU A 120 -6.52 1.64 0.58
N GLN A 121 -6.37 0.63 -0.30
CA GLN A 121 -5.41 -0.46 -0.12
C GLN A 121 -3.95 0.04 -0.10
N ILE A 122 -3.62 1.05 -0.90
CA ILE A 122 -2.29 1.67 -0.89
C ILE A 122 -2.03 2.38 0.44
N LEU A 123 -3.00 3.10 0.97
CA LEU A 123 -2.86 3.83 2.24
C LEU A 123 -2.86 2.90 3.45
N ASP A 124 -3.54 1.75 3.37
CA ASP A 124 -3.55 0.71 4.42
C ASP A 124 -2.36 -0.26 4.34
N HIS A 125 -1.47 -0.09 3.37
CA HIS A 125 -0.34 -0.99 3.18
C HIS A 125 0.61 -0.98 4.40
N PRO A 126 1.10 -2.16 4.90
CA PRO A 126 1.94 -2.25 6.10
C PRO A 126 3.27 -1.49 6.01
N ARG A 127 3.72 -1.14 4.81
CA ARG A 127 4.89 -0.27 4.57
C ARG A 127 4.51 1.18 4.26
N GLY A 128 3.23 1.55 4.42
CA GLY A 128 2.68 2.89 4.18
C GLY A 128 2.79 3.81 5.39
N TRP A 129 2.38 5.06 5.20
CA TRP A 129 2.39 6.09 6.24
C TRP A 129 1.51 5.75 7.45
N ALA A 130 0.34 5.14 7.20
CA ALA A 130 -0.65 4.83 8.24
C ALA A 130 -0.15 3.77 9.23
N ALA A 131 0.48 2.71 8.73
CA ALA A 131 1.00 1.61 9.55
C ALA A 131 2.08 2.07 10.55
N HIS A 132 2.79 3.16 10.24
CA HIS A 132 3.88 3.70 11.07
C HIS A 132 3.50 5.01 11.78
N GLY A 133 2.21 5.28 11.94
CA GLY A 133 1.68 6.36 12.79
C GLY A 133 1.90 7.78 12.25
N ARG A 134 2.28 7.94 10.97
CA ARG A 134 2.47 9.25 10.35
C ARG A 134 1.20 9.89 9.81
N GLY A 135 0.07 9.18 9.89
CA GLY A 135 -1.24 9.69 9.50
C GLY A 135 -2.32 8.63 9.67
N ARG A 136 -3.55 9.09 9.79
CA ARG A 136 -4.75 8.29 9.68
C ARG A 136 -5.55 8.79 8.50
N PHE A 137 -6.10 7.87 7.71
CA PHE A 137 -6.80 8.22 6.49
C PHE A 137 -8.19 7.60 6.50
N GLN A 138 -9.16 8.30 5.96
CA GLN A 138 -10.51 7.79 5.79
C GLN A 138 -11.06 8.20 4.43
N LEU A 139 -11.47 7.21 3.63
CA LEU A 139 -12.20 7.47 2.39
C LEU A 139 -13.60 7.96 2.71
N VAL A 140 -13.99 9.08 2.10
CA VAL A 140 -15.33 9.65 2.21
C VAL A 140 -15.82 10.14 0.84
N SER A 141 -17.13 10.20 0.63
CA SER A 141 -17.71 10.81 -0.57
C SER A 141 -17.89 12.33 -0.44
N GLU A 142 -18.05 12.82 0.79
CA GLU A 142 -18.32 14.22 1.12
C GLU A 142 -17.48 14.69 2.31
N ASN A 143 -17.37 16.01 2.51
CA ASN A 143 -16.66 16.61 3.64
C ASN A 143 -15.22 16.10 3.80
N ALA A 144 -14.52 15.90 2.69
CA ALA A 144 -13.13 15.51 2.66
C ALA A 144 -12.22 16.70 2.99
N ASP A 145 -11.12 16.43 3.68
CA ASP A 145 -10.09 17.42 3.97
C ASP A 145 -9.23 17.70 2.72
N PHE A 146 -9.03 16.66 1.86
CA PHE A 146 -8.35 16.80 0.56
C PHE A 146 -8.95 15.86 -0.50
N VAL A 147 -8.59 16.07 -1.76
CA VAL A 147 -9.11 15.31 -2.91
C VAL A 147 -7.95 14.66 -3.66
N ILE A 148 -8.09 13.40 -4.04
CA ILE A 148 -7.19 12.73 -4.99
C ILE A 148 -7.92 12.64 -6.33
N ARG A 149 -7.40 13.34 -7.34
CA ARG A 149 -7.97 13.39 -8.71
C ARG A 149 -7.11 12.61 -9.69
N ILE A 150 -7.71 11.67 -10.40
CA ILE A 150 -7.07 11.07 -11.57
C ILE A 150 -7.53 11.87 -12.80
N ALA A 151 -6.61 12.53 -13.47
CA ALA A 151 -6.88 13.44 -14.57
C ALA A 151 -6.04 13.09 -15.81
N THR A 152 -6.60 13.30 -17.00
CA THR A 152 -5.84 13.18 -18.25
C THR A 152 -4.65 14.15 -18.25
N PRO A 153 -3.59 13.86 -19.03
CA PRO A 153 -2.40 14.71 -19.07
C PRO A 153 -2.69 16.21 -19.23
N THR A 154 -3.55 16.58 -20.18
CA THR A 154 -3.90 18.00 -20.42
C THR A 154 -4.66 18.61 -19.25
N THR A 155 -5.58 17.88 -18.63
CA THR A 155 -6.33 18.36 -17.47
C THR A 155 -5.42 18.46 -16.25
N ALA A 156 -4.53 17.48 -16.02
CA ALA A 156 -3.53 17.53 -14.96
C ALA A 156 -2.61 18.73 -15.11
N ASP A 157 -2.08 18.99 -16.31
CA ASP A 157 -1.27 20.18 -16.59
C ASP A 157 -2.00 21.47 -16.25
N ARG A 158 -3.25 21.61 -16.64
CA ARG A 158 -4.05 22.80 -16.36
C ARG A 158 -4.27 23.01 -14.85
N LEU A 159 -4.59 21.93 -14.12
CA LEU A 159 -4.82 22.00 -12.68
C LEU A 159 -3.53 22.32 -11.90
N CYS A 160 -2.42 21.71 -12.28
CA CYS A 160 -1.11 21.94 -11.67
C CYS A 160 -0.56 23.33 -12.02
N LEU A 161 -0.74 23.78 -13.28
CA LEU A 161 -0.27 25.13 -13.72
C LEU A 161 -1.00 26.24 -12.96
N ALA A 162 -2.25 26.06 -12.58
CA ALA A 162 -2.99 26.99 -11.73
C ALA A 162 -2.33 27.19 -10.34
N GLN A 163 -1.43 26.28 -9.94
CA GLN A 163 -0.57 26.40 -8.74
C GLN A 163 0.89 26.75 -9.08
N GLY A 164 1.17 27.15 -10.33
CA GLY A 164 2.51 27.50 -10.78
C GLY A 164 3.40 26.30 -11.16
N LEU A 165 2.85 25.09 -11.21
CA LEU A 165 3.59 23.85 -11.48
C LEU A 165 3.40 23.41 -12.95
N ASN A 166 4.46 23.49 -13.74
CA ASN A 166 4.44 22.99 -15.12
C ASN A 166 4.78 21.49 -15.16
N THR A 167 3.78 20.65 -15.38
CA THR A 167 3.89 19.18 -15.36
C THR A 167 4.17 18.57 -16.71
N ARG A 168 4.04 19.33 -17.80
CA ARG A 168 4.36 18.94 -19.20
C ARG A 168 3.70 17.63 -19.66
N GLY A 169 2.49 17.34 -19.17
CA GLY A 169 1.79 16.09 -19.47
C GLY A 169 2.38 14.85 -18.81
N GLU A 170 3.34 14.99 -17.92
CA GLU A 170 4.12 13.85 -17.42
C GLU A 170 4.07 13.68 -15.89
N LEU A 171 3.91 14.76 -15.13
CA LEU A 171 4.06 14.72 -13.67
C LEU A 171 2.70 14.71 -12.97
N ASN A 172 2.71 14.31 -11.71
CA ASN A 172 1.64 14.53 -10.74
C ASN A 172 1.95 15.83 -9.98
N CYS A 173 1.02 16.33 -9.18
CA CYS A 173 1.28 17.47 -8.31
C CYS A 173 0.36 17.50 -7.09
N GLU A 174 0.83 18.09 -6.01
CA GLU A 174 0.00 18.60 -4.93
C GLU A 174 -0.57 19.98 -5.31
N THR A 175 -1.80 20.27 -4.93
CA THR A 175 -2.48 21.56 -5.07
C THR A 175 -3.11 21.95 -3.73
N ALA A 176 -3.58 23.19 -3.61
CA ALA A 176 -4.30 23.63 -2.41
C ALA A 176 -5.58 22.82 -2.11
N GLN A 177 -6.07 22.02 -3.06
CA GLN A 177 -7.26 21.16 -2.89
C GLN A 177 -6.90 19.68 -2.71
N GLY A 178 -5.63 19.32 -2.77
CA GLY A 178 -5.13 17.97 -2.70
C GLY A 178 -4.33 17.55 -3.93
N VAL A 179 -4.33 16.29 -4.24
CA VAL A 179 -3.46 15.61 -5.19
C VAL A 179 -4.08 15.53 -6.59
N VAL A 180 -3.30 15.84 -7.61
CA VAL A 180 -3.62 15.58 -9.02
C VAL A 180 -2.67 14.52 -9.57
N VAL A 181 -3.21 13.35 -9.88
CA VAL A 181 -2.51 12.22 -10.48
C VAL A 181 -2.74 12.22 -11.99
N ASN A 182 -1.67 12.21 -12.74
CA ASN A 182 -1.70 12.11 -14.19
C ASN A 182 -2.13 10.70 -14.62
N LEU A 183 -3.22 10.58 -15.38
CA LEU A 183 -3.77 9.32 -15.88
C LEU A 183 -2.72 8.48 -16.63
N LYS A 184 -1.81 9.11 -17.38
CA LYS A 184 -0.74 8.40 -18.08
C LYS A 184 0.18 7.69 -17.08
N ARG A 185 0.49 8.32 -15.97
CA ARG A 185 1.31 7.73 -14.91
C ARG A 185 0.57 6.65 -14.15
N TRP A 186 -0.70 6.87 -13.87
CA TRP A 186 -1.57 5.87 -13.26
C TRP A 186 -1.66 4.58 -14.08
N MET A 187 -1.83 4.71 -15.39
CA MET A 187 -2.03 3.57 -16.31
C MET A 187 -0.74 2.88 -16.74
N LEU A 188 0.32 3.63 -16.98
CA LEU A 188 1.53 3.12 -17.62
C LEU A 188 2.77 3.10 -16.71
N GLY A 189 2.68 3.68 -15.52
CA GLY A 189 3.86 3.88 -14.67
C GLY A 189 4.83 4.92 -15.24
N SER A 190 6.10 4.80 -14.90
CA SER A 190 7.18 5.67 -15.41
C SER A 190 8.30 4.84 -16.01
N PRO A 191 8.92 5.30 -17.12
CA PRO A 191 10.06 4.60 -17.72
C PRO A 191 11.31 4.56 -16.81
N THR A 192 11.37 5.40 -15.79
CA THR A 192 12.45 5.42 -14.78
C THR A 192 12.21 4.47 -13.62
N PHE A 193 11.01 3.91 -13.49
CA PHE A 193 10.62 3.02 -12.40
C PHE A 193 10.67 1.55 -12.87
N ALA A 194 11.50 0.73 -12.23
CA ALA A 194 11.73 -0.67 -12.61
C ALA A 194 10.70 -1.65 -12.04
N GLY A 195 9.48 -1.18 -11.75
CA GLY A 195 8.37 -2.00 -11.26
C GLY A 195 7.18 -1.98 -12.20
N THR A 196 6.13 -2.65 -11.80
CA THR A 196 4.85 -2.67 -12.52
C THR A 196 4.12 -1.32 -12.40
N PRO A 197 3.16 -1.00 -13.30
CA PRO A 197 2.29 0.16 -13.09
C PRO A 197 1.53 0.14 -11.76
N ALA A 198 1.18 -1.04 -11.23
CA ALA A 198 0.56 -1.18 -9.93
C ALA A 198 1.49 -0.71 -8.79
N GLU A 199 2.74 -1.14 -8.78
CA GLU A 199 3.74 -0.66 -7.81
C GLU A 199 4.01 0.84 -7.98
N TYR A 200 4.02 1.33 -9.21
CA TYR A 200 4.18 2.76 -9.45
C TYR A 200 3.03 3.60 -8.87
N ARG A 201 1.80 3.07 -8.83
CA ARG A 201 0.67 3.73 -8.16
C ARG A 201 0.90 3.87 -6.65
N HIS A 202 1.52 2.86 -6.00
CA HIS A 202 1.98 3.01 -4.60
C HIS A 202 2.96 4.17 -4.45
N LEU A 203 3.95 4.30 -5.35
CA LEU A 203 4.87 5.43 -5.33
C LEU A 203 4.13 6.76 -5.45
N ILE A 204 3.26 6.92 -6.44
CA ILE A 204 2.52 8.16 -6.66
C ILE A 204 1.74 8.55 -5.41
N ILE A 205 0.90 7.66 -4.91
CA ILE A 205 0.03 7.96 -3.77
C ILE A 205 0.86 8.23 -2.51
N ASN A 206 1.87 7.43 -2.21
CA ASN A 206 2.72 7.67 -1.05
C ASN A 206 3.53 8.97 -1.16
N HIS A 207 3.99 9.36 -2.35
CA HIS A 207 4.72 10.61 -2.57
C HIS A 207 3.81 11.83 -2.33
N GLU A 208 2.69 11.88 -3.03
CA GLU A 208 1.78 13.04 -2.96
C GLU A 208 1.08 13.14 -1.59
N VAL A 209 0.69 12.00 -0.99
CA VAL A 209 0.16 11.98 0.38
C VAL A 209 1.25 12.31 1.40
N GLY A 210 2.52 12.02 1.12
CA GLY A 210 3.66 12.50 1.91
C GLY A 210 3.65 14.03 2.05
N HIS A 211 3.35 14.76 0.98
CA HIS A 211 3.16 16.20 1.01
C HIS A 211 1.93 16.61 1.85
N GLU A 212 0.80 15.93 1.67
CA GLU A 212 -0.44 16.17 2.44
C GLU A 212 -0.26 15.98 3.96
N ILE A 213 0.60 15.06 4.39
CA ILE A 213 0.92 14.89 5.82
C ILE A 213 2.01 15.84 6.34
N GLY A 214 2.49 16.75 5.50
CA GLY A 214 3.38 17.85 5.88
C GLY A 214 4.86 17.65 5.56
N ILE A 215 5.23 16.62 4.79
CA ILE A 215 6.61 16.47 4.30
C ILE A 215 6.79 17.37 3.08
N ARG A 216 7.23 18.61 3.32
CA ARG A 216 7.31 19.66 2.28
C ARG A 216 8.50 19.54 1.35
N MET A 217 9.54 18.81 1.77
CA MET A 217 10.81 18.75 1.04
C MET A 217 10.93 17.45 0.27
N HIS A 218 11.51 17.54 -0.92
CA HIS A 218 11.92 16.35 -1.65
C HIS A 218 13.24 15.79 -1.10
N MET A 219 13.49 14.53 -1.43
CA MET A 219 14.73 13.84 -1.10
C MET A 219 15.47 13.44 -2.37
N THR A 220 16.74 13.09 -2.25
CA THR A 220 17.54 12.47 -3.31
C THR A 220 18.05 11.11 -2.87
N CYS A 221 18.66 10.37 -3.79
CA CYS A 221 19.24 9.05 -3.53
C CYS A 221 20.29 9.11 -2.43
N PRO A 222 20.19 8.28 -1.37
CA PRO A 222 21.19 8.21 -0.29
C PRO A 222 22.49 7.49 -0.71
N GLY A 223 22.51 6.81 -1.85
CA GLY A 223 23.68 6.14 -2.39
C GLY A 223 23.34 5.03 -3.38
N PRO A 224 24.31 4.62 -4.20
CA PRO A 224 24.10 3.61 -5.24
C PRO A 224 23.56 2.30 -4.68
N GLY A 225 22.57 1.70 -5.35
CA GLY A 225 21.95 0.43 -4.98
C GLY A 225 21.04 0.48 -3.76
N LYS A 226 20.92 1.61 -3.07
CA LYS A 226 19.94 1.80 -1.97
C LYS A 226 18.52 1.97 -2.54
N PRO A 227 17.47 1.67 -1.77
CA PRO A 227 16.11 2.02 -2.20
C PRO A 227 15.96 3.55 -2.28
N ALA A 228 15.31 4.03 -3.34
CA ALA A 228 15.02 5.45 -3.46
C ALA A 228 13.97 5.86 -2.41
N PRO A 229 14.16 6.98 -1.67
CA PRO A 229 13.11 7.50 -0.79
C PRO A 229 11.81 7.74 -1.57
N VAL A 230 10.67 7.48 -0.95
CA VAL A 230 9.37 7.77 -1.59
C VAL A 230 9.21 9.26 -1.92
N MET A 231 9.78 10.14 -1.08
CA MET A 231 9.80 11.59 -1.33
C MET A 231 10.83 12.03 -2.38
N MET A 232 11.52 11.11 -3.03
CA MET A 232 12.34 11.40 -4.21
C MET A 232 11.46 11.46 -5.46
N GLN A 233 11.64 12.46 -6.29
CA GLN A 233 10.99 12.57 -7.61
C GLN A 233 11.58 11.53 -8.59
N GLN A 234 11.28 10.25 -8.36
CA GLN A 234 11.88 9.11 -9.09
C GLN A 234 11.62 9.16 -10.60
N ILE A 235 10.56 9.83 -11.03
CA ILE A 235 10.26 10.06 -12.46
C ILE A 235 11.35 10.90 -13.16
N LYS A 236 12.10 11.70 -12.43
CA LYS A 236 13.22 12.50 -12.95
C LYS A 236 14.55 11.73 -12.98
N GLY A 237 14.54 10.45 -12.60
CA GLY A 237 15.71 9.58 -12.53
C GLY A 237 16.04 9.13 -11.12
N LEU A 238 16.76 8.02 -11.01
CA LEU A 238 17.04 7.35 -9.72
C LEU A 238 18.40 7.70 -9.12
N LYS A 239 19.28 8.38 -9.84
CA LYS A 239 20.63 8.79 -9.39
C LYS A 239 21.43 7.63 -8.73
N GLY A 240 21.29 6.42 -9.28
CA GLY A 240 21.95 5.22 -8.79
C GLY A 240 21.18 4.39 -7.76
N CYS A 241 20.08 4.90 -7.23
CA CYS A 241 19.17 4.12 -6.38
C CYS A 241 18.39 3.06 -7.16
N ARG A 242 17.82 2.09 -6.44
CA ARG A 242 16.78 1.20 -6.95
C ARG A 242 15.42 1.84 -6.77
N SER A 243 14.49 1.60 -7.71
CA SER A 243 13.08 2.02 -7.58
C SER A 243 12.48 1.52 -6.26
N ASN A 244 11.67 2.36 -5.63
CA ASN A 244 10.95 2.00 -4.41
C ASN A 244 9.64 2.80 -4.31
N ALA A 245 8.59 2.12 -3.90
CA ALA A 245 7.24 2.66 -3.85
C ALA A 245 6.73 2.96 -2.43
N PHE A 246 7.52 2.64 -1.41
CA PHE A 246 7.07 2.66 -0.01
C PHE A 246 7.93 3.57 0.85
N PRO A 247 7.32 4.26 1.84
CA PRO A 247 8.07 5.06 2.80
C PRO A 247 8.92 4.24 3.77
N TYR A 248 8.52 2.99 4.05
CA TYR A 248 9.23 2.10 4.96
C TYR A 248 9.66 0.83 4.25
N ASP A 249 10.74 0.21 4.68
CA ASP A 249 11.17 -1.09 4.22
C ASP A 249 10.42 -2.23 4.96
N GLU A 250 10.85 -3.46 4.77
CA GLU A 250 10.17 -4.64 5.30
C GLU A 250 10.35 -4.82 6.81
N ASP A 251 11.41 -4.24 7.38
CA ASP A 251 11.67 -4.24 8.83
C ASP A 251 11.05 -3.03 9.56
N GLY A 252 10.39 -2.13 8.81
CA GLY A 252 9.74 -0.94 9.35
C GLY A 252 10.65 0.28 9.48
N SER A 253 11.87 0.24 8.94
CA SER A 253 12.77 1.38 8.92
C SER A 253 12.34 2.40 7.86
N TYR A 254 12.33 3.69 8.22
CA TYR A 254 12.00 4.75 7.27
C TYR A 254 13.09 4.91 6.21
N ILE A 255 12.68 4.86 4.94
CA ILE A 255 13.60 5.02 3.81
C ILE A 255 13.77 6.51 3.52
N GLU A 256 14.88 7.06 3.95
CA GLU A 256 15.21 8.48 3.81
C GLU A 256 16.43 8.73 2.91
N GLY A 257 16.64 9.98 2.58
CA GLY A 257 17.80 10.45 1.82
C GLY A 257 18.06 11.93 2.07
N PRO A 258 19.17 12.48 1.53
CA PRO A 258 19.45 13.90 1.63
C PRO A 258 18.30 14.76 1.10
N ILE A 259 17.95 15.78 1.84
CA ILE A 259 16.92 16.76 1.44
C ILE A 259 17.45 17.60 0.27
N VAL A 260 16.59 17.86 -0.70
CA VAL A 260 16.84 18.75 -1.83
C VAL A 260 15.71 19.78 -1.95
N PRO A 261 16.02 20.98 -2.45
CA PRO A 261 15.03 22.03 -2.67
C PRO A 261 13.93 21.61 -3.63
#